data_82f45b50962f4a9921e2f86aad721b9f
#
_entry.id   82f45b50962f4a9921e2f86aad721b9f
#
_cell.length_a   1.000
_cell.length_b   1.000
_cell.length_c   1.000
_cell.angle_alpha   90.00
_cell.angle_beta   90.00
_cell.angle_gamma   90.00
#
_symmetry.space_group_name_H-M   'P 1'
#
loop_
_entity.id
_entity.type
_entity.pdbx_description
1 polymer ?
#
loop_
_entity_poly.entity_id
_entity_poly.type
_entity_poly.pdbx_seq_one_letter_code
_entity_poly.pdbx_strand_id
1 'polypeptide(L)' 'MLRKQMVSDKLDQLQLAVERLRSSIVVPMDPGDKSTPYQVIIQQLQQIENQIDNVINLIQLEED' A
#
# COMPACT_ATOMS: atom_id res chain seq x y z
N MET A 1 23.99 -10.96 3.98
CA MET A 1 23.31 -10.11 4.94
C MET A 1 22.37 -9.14 4.25
N LEU A 2 21.14 -9.08 4.73
CA LEU A 2 20.19 -8.12 4.23
C LEU A 2 20.54 -6.73 4.77
N ARG A 3 20.65 -5.79 3.87
CA ARG A 3 20.90 -4.43 4.26
C ARG A 3 19.58 -3.74 4.54
N LYS A 4 19.51 -3.14 5.69
CA LYS A 4 18.32 -2.44 6.14
C LYS A 4 17.85 -1.40 5.12
N GLN A 5 18.78 -0.63 4.57
CA GLN A 5 18.46 0.40 3.59
C GLN A 5 17.87 -0.21 2.33
N MET A 6 18.42 -1.33 1.88
CA MET A 6 17.99 -1.97 0.67
C MET A 6 16.56 -2.49 0.81
N VAL A 7 16.27 -3.12 1.95
CA VAL A 7 14.93 -3.63 2.21
C VAL A 7 13.93 -2.48 2.32
N SER A 8 14.32 -1.43 3.01
CA SER A 8 13.46 -0.26 3.17
C SER A 8 13.14 0.38 1.82
N ASP A 9 14.14 0.48 0.94
CA ASP A 9 13.94 1.05 -0.39
C ASP A 9 12.98 0.21 -1.22
N LYS A 10 13.11 -1.11 -1.12
CA LYS A 10 12.20 -2.00 -1.84
C LYS A 10 10.76 -1.85 -1.34
N LEU A 11 10.60 -1.73 -0.04
CA LEU A 11 9.27 -1.56 0.54
C LEU A 11 8.68 -0.21 0.16
N ASP A 12 9.49 0.83 0.10
CA ASP A 12 9.04 2.13 -0.37
C ASP A 12 8.53 2.06 -1.81
N GLN A 13 9.25 1.33 -2.66
CA GLN A 13 8.82 1.17 -4.04
C GLN A 13 7.51 0.42 -4.13
N LEU A 14 7.35 -0.61 -3.31
CA LEU A 14 6.10 -1.35 -3.27
C LEU A 14 4.96 -0.45 -2.80
N GLN A 15 5.21 0.35 -1.79
CA GLN A 15 4.20 1.25 -1.26
C GLN A 15 3.77 2.26 -2.33
N LEU A 16 4.72 2.79 -3.08
CA LEU A 16 4.40 3.69 -4.17
C LEU A 16 3.59 3.00 -5.26
N ALA A 17 3.94 1.76 -5.57
CA ALA A 17 3.20 1.01 -6.59
C ALA A 17 1.75 0.79 -6.15
N VAL A 18 1.55 0.43 -4.90
CA VAL A 18 0.21 0.23 -4.35
C VAL A 18 -0.56 1.54 -4.35
N GLU A 19 0.09 2.62 -3.98
CA GLU A 19 -0.53 3.93 -3.96
C GLU A 19 -0.96 4.36 -5.36
N ARG A 20 -0.13 4.15 -6.36
CA ARG A 20 -0.46 4.45 -7.74
C ARG A 20 -1.62 3.60 -8.23
N LEU A 21 -1.61 2.33 -7.87
CA LEU A 21 -2.69 1.45 -8.24
C LEU A 21 -4.00 1.92 -7.62
N ARG A 22 -3.97 2.27 -6.36
CA ARG A 22 -5.16 2.78 -5.69
C ARG A 22 -5.65 4.06 -6.34
N SER A 23 -4.75 4.95 -6.70
CA SER A 23 -5.11 6.22 -7.33
C SER A 23 -5.66 6.03 -8.74
N SER A 24 -5.27 4.95 -9.40
CA SER A 24 -5.75 4.68 -10.76
C SER A 24 -7.16 4.09 -10.78
N ILE A 25 -7.65 3.63 -9.64
CA ILE A 25 -8.99 3.10 -9.54
C ILE A 25 -9.96 4.28 -9.47
N VAL A 26 -10.83 4.36 -10.47
CA VAL A 26 -11.84 5.42 -10.52
C VAL A 26 -13.17 4.82 -10.09
N VAL A 27 -13.71 5.35 -9.02
CA VAL A 27 -15.00 4.92 -8.53
C VAL A 27 -16.08 5.64 -9.33
N PRO A 28 -17.04 4.92 -9.94
CA PRO A 28 -18.11 5.59 -10.67
C PRO A 28 -18.91 6.51 -9.75
N MET A 29 -19.22 7.67 -10.27
CA MET A 29 -20.00 8.67 -9.52
C MET A 29 -21.50 8.43 -9.61
N ASP A 30 -21.90 7.38 -10.28
CA ASP A 30 -23.31 7.08 -10.44
C ASP A 30 -23.91 6.57 -9.13
N PRO A 31 -24.83 7.29 -8.52
CA PRO A 31 -25.41 6.87 -7.24
C PRO A 31 -26.21 5.59 -7.30
N GLY A 32 -26.68 5.23 -8.50
CA GLY A 32 -27.40 3.97 -8.64
C GLY A 32 -26.51 2.78 -8.82
N ASP A 33 -25.22 2.99 -8.94
CA ASP A 33 -24.28 1.92 -9.20
C ASP A 33 -23.78 1.35 -7.88
N LYS A 34 -23.71 0.03 -7.83
CA LYS A 34 -23.15 -0.64 -6.67
C LYS A 34 -21.66 -0.67 -6.80
N SER A 35 -21.00 0.31 -6.22
CA SER A 35 -19.56 0.45 -6.31
C SER A 35 -18.83 -0.41 -5.27
N THR A 36 -19.52 -1.34 -4.67
CA THR A 36 -18.95 -2.17 -3.60
C THR A 36 -17.63 -2.85 -3.98
N PRO A 37 -17.48 -3.43 -5.17
CA PRO A 37 -16.20 -4.05 -5.52
C PRO A 37 -15.04 -3.08 -5.51
N TYR A 38 -15.26 -1.87 -5.97
CA TYR A 38 -14.20 -0.86 -5.97
C TYR A 38 -13.81 -0.46 -4.56
N GLN A 39 -14.78 -0.32 -3.69
CA GLN A 39 -14.51 0.04 -2.31
C GLN A 39 -13.74 -1.05 -1.59
N VAL A 40 -14.09 -2.30 -1.85
CA VAL A 40 -13.36 -3.43 -1.25
C VAL A 40 -11.92 -3.44 -1.72
N ILE A 41 -11.71 -3.24 -3.02
CA ILE A 41 -10.36 -3.22 -3.56
C ILE A 41 -9.54 -2.09 -2.94
N ILE A 42 -10.13 -0.90 -2.84
CA ILE A 42 -9.45 0.25 -2.26
C ILE A 42 -9.09 -0.03 -0.81
N GLN A 43 -10.01 -0.62 -0.05
CA GLN A 43 -9.74 -0.96 1.34
C GLN A 43 -8.61 -1.98 1.47
N GLN A 44 -8.60 -2.97 0.60
CA GLN A 44 -7.54 -3.97 0.63
C GLN A 44 -6.19 -3.36 0.30
N LEU A 45 -6.15 -2.47 -0.67
CA LEU A 45 -4.91 -1.77 -1.02
C LEU A 45 -4.43 -0.91 0.14
N GLN A 46 -5.36 -0.28 0.83
CA GLN A 46 -5.01 0.54 1.99
C GLN A 46 -4.43 -0.33 3.12
N GLN A 47 -4.99 -1.51 3.33
CA GLN A 47 -4.45 -2.42 4.31
C GLN A 47 -3.05 -2.88 3.94
N ILE A 48 -2.82 -3.13 2.66
CA ILE A 48 -1.49 -3.50 2.20
C ILE A 48 -0.50 -2.37 2.46
N GLU A 49 -0.90 -1.14 2.18
CA GLU A 49 -0.06 0.03 2.46
C GLU A 49 0.28 0.11 3.95
N ASN A 50 -0.70 -0.13 4.80
CA ASN A 50 -0.49 -0.09 6.25
C ASN A 50 0.48 -1.18 6.69
N GLN A 51 0.36 -2.36 6.12
CA GLN A 51 1.27 -3.45 6.44
C GLN A 51 2.70 -3.15 5.99
N ILE A 52 2.84 -2.57 4.81
CA ILE A 52 4.16 -2.16 4.34
C ILE A 52 4.75 -1.12 5.27
N ASP A 53 3.95 -0.16 5.67
CA ASP A 53 4.41 0.89 6.58
C ASP A 53 4.86 0.30 7.92
N ASN A 54 4.11 -0.66 8.45
CA ASN A 54 4.48 -1.33 9.68
C ASN A 54 5.81 -2.08 9.55
N VAL A 55 6.00 -2.75 8.42
CA VAL A 55 7.25 -3.46 8.18
C VAL A 55 8.42 -2.49 8.09
N ILE A 56 8.24 -1.37 7.41
CA ILE A 56 9.26 -0.35 7.32
C ILE A 56 9.63 0.16 8.71
N ASN A 57 8.62 0.43 9.53
CA ASN A 57 8.86 0.89 10.89
C ASN A 57 9.63 -0.13 11.72
N LEU A 58 9.28 -1.41 11.58
CA LEU A 58 9.98 -2.46 12.30
C LEU A 58 11.44 -2.54 11.87
N ILE A 59 11.69 -2.40 10.58
CA ILE A 59 13.06 -2.44 10.06
C ILE A 59 13.85 -1.28 10.61
N GLN A 60 13.24 -0.10 10.68
CA GLN A 60 13.93 1.09 11.17
C GLN A 60 14.21 1.01 12.67
N LEU A 61 13.38 0.27 13.40
CA LEU A 61 13.61 0.09 14.83
C LEU A 61 14.75 -0.88 15.12
N GLU A 62 15.05 -1.76 14.19
CA GLU A 62 16.15 -2.69 14.38
C GLU A 62 17.49 -1.97 14.21
N GLU A 63 18.38 -2.24 15.12
CA GLU A 63 19.74 -1.73 15.01
C GLU A 63 20.62 -2.77 14.33
N ASP A 64 21.41 -2.32 13.41
CA ASP A 64 22.36 -3.20 12.71
C ASP A 64 23.56 -3.55 13.57
#